data_a4e51a2f54fce7ef028044d6102df8f2
#
_entry.id   a4e51a2f54fce7ef028044d6102df8f2
#
_cell.length_a   1.000
_cell.length_b   1.000
_cell.length_c   1.000
_cell.angle_alpha   90.00
_cell.angle_beta   90.00
_cell.angle_gamma   90.00
#
_symmetry.space_group_name_H-M   'P 1'
#
loop_
_entity.id
_entity.type
_entity.pdbx_description
1 polymer ?
#
loop_
_entity_poly.entity_id
_entity_poly.type
_entity_poly.pdbx_seq_one_letter_code
_entity_poly.pdbx_strand_id
1 'polypeptide(L)'
;MFNGAILVGAGERQGGDPFHAIHPATGEKGSVAFSSAMPDDVAEAAALADAAFDSFSTLAPDARATFLETVADQIVAIGDLLIETAMAESGLPRARLEGERGRTVGQLRLFASYVRLGDWLDATIDSAMPDRAPLPRADLRRVNHSVGPVAVFGASNFPLAFSVAGGDTASAFAAGSPVIVKGHSAHPGTGELVARAIQAAVKACGLHEGVFSYLPGNNRALGGALVADPRVKAVGFTGSRGGGVALMKIAAERAEPIPVYAEMSSINPVVLLPGALADRAAAMGTAFVGSLTMGSGQFCTNPGLVIALDGPDLDAFVAAAAEALSGAAPQVMLTPGIHDAYEKGVAALESAEGVTTIARGTEAEGCNRGKAAFFATDSATFGANPLLAEEVFGSSSVLIRCSSIDEVIATIAGLEGQLTATLQLTDADSADAARLLPVLSRKVGRILTNGWPTGVEVTHAMVHGGPFPSTADGRSTSVGTLAMMRFLRPVCYQDVPDALLPAALQAVSYTHLRAHETPE
;
A
#
# COMPACT_ATOMS: atom_id res chain seq x y z
N MET A 1 18.24 16.94 -11.61
CA MET A 1 19.03 17.04 -10.35
C MET A 1 18.08 17.60 -9.30
N PHE A 2 18.12 17.12 -8.05
CA PHE A 2 17.31 17.65 -6.94
C PHE A 2 18.13 18.69 -6.16
N ASN A 3 17.43 19.60 -5.48
CA ASN A 3 18.05 20.72 -4.73
C ASN A 3 17.33 21.01 -3.40
N GLY A 4 16.42 20.14 -2.98
CA GLY A 4 15.68 20.25 -1.73
C GLY A 4 14.46 21.19 -1.78
N ALA A 5 13.88 21.38 -2.95
CA ALA A 5 12.77 22.32 -3.15
C ALA A 5 11.40 21.79 -2.75
N ILE A 6 10.51 22.70 -2.40
CA ILE A 6 9.06 22.53 -2.38
C ILE A 6 8.56 22.76 -3.81
N LEU A 7 7.74 21.86 -4.34
CA LEU A 7 7.18 21.94 -5.69
C LEU A 7 5.66 22.13 -5.61
N VAL A 8 5.19 23.33 -5.95
CA VAL A 8 3.76 23.65 -5.96
C VAL A 8 3.35 24.04 -7.37
N GLY A 9 2.52 23.19 -8.00
CA GLY A 9 2.23 23.32 -9.42
C GLY A 9 3.50 23.29 -10.26
N ALA A 10 3.70 24.25 -11.14
CA ALA A 10 4.93 24.44 -11.92
C ALA A 10 6.02 25.20 -11.15
N GLY A 11 5.68 25.73 -9.97
CA GLY A 11 6.59 26.53 -9.13
C GLY A 11 7.56 25.68 -8.33
N GLU A 12 8.71 26.30 -8.03
CA GLU A 12 9.77 25.74 -7.21
C GLU A 12 10.23 26.79 -6.19
N ARG A 13 10.35 26.40 -4.93
CA ARG A 13 10.81 27.34 -3.89
C ARG A 13 11.55 26.63 -2.75
N GLN A 14 12.34 27.42 -2.03
CA GLN A 14 13.01 27.03 -0.80
C GLN A 14 12.31 27.71 0.38
N GLY A 15 12.26 27.07 1.53
CA GLY A 15 11.66 27.67 2.74
C GLY A 15 11.45 26.68 3.88
N GLY A 16 10.91 27.20 4.98
CA GLY A 16 10.69 26.43 6.20
C GLY A 16 11.97 25.95 6.87
N ASP A 17 11.81 25.13 7.93
CA ASP A 17 12.92 24.52 8.63
C ASP A 17 13.59 23.45 7.76
N PRO A 18 14.91 23.57 7.49
CA PRO A 18 15.59 22.60 6.65
C PRO A 18 15.80 21.27 7.37
N PHE A 19 15.73 20.18 6.61
CA PHE A 19 16.08 18.85 7.08
C PHE A 19 16.97 18.13 6.07
N HIS A 20 17.59 17.04 6.49
CA HIS A 20 18.48 16.24 5.65
C HIS A 20 17.99 14.78 5.62
N ALA A 21 18.22 14.10 4.50
CA ALA A 21 18.18 12.65 4.48
C ALA A 21 19.26 12.10 5.43
N ILE A 22 18.97 11.01 6.10
CA ILE A 22 19.96 10.23 6.83
C ILE A 22 20.25 8.99 6.01
N HIS A 23 21.51 8.76 5.67
CA HIS A 23 21.94 7.56 4.97
C HIS A 23 21.96 6.39 5.97
N PRO A 24 21.03 5.42 5.90
CA PRO A 24 20.87 4.48 6.99
C PRO A 24 22.06 3.52 7.13
N ALA A 25 22.77 3.23 6.03
CA ALA A 25 23.94 2.35 6.05
C ALA A 25 25.16 2.93 6.79
N THR A 26 25.30 4.27 6.82
CA THR A 26 26.44 4.97 7.43
C THR A 26 26.06 5.81 8.63
N GLY A 27 24.78 6.17 8.79
CA GLY A 27 24.29 7.11 9.79
C GLY A 27 24.58 8.58 9.46
N GLU A 28 25.19 8.87 8.32
CA GLU A 28 25.58 10.21 7.90
C GLU A 28 24.41 11.02 7.35
N LYS A 29 24.47 12.33 7.52
CA LYS A 29 23.54 13.27 6.87
C LYS A 29 23.91 13.46 5.41
N GLY A 30 22.92 13.37 4.53
CA GLY A 30 23.05 13.77 3.14
C GLY A 30 23.44 15.24 3.00
N SER A 31 24.15 15.59 1.93
CA SER A 31 24.66 16.94 1.69
C SER A 31 23.58 17.98 1.37
N VAL A 32 22.45 17.54 0.80
CA VAL A 32 21.35 18.44 0.40
C VAL A 32 20.47 18.76 1.60
N ALA A 33 20.23 20.04 1.84
CA ALA A 33 19.24 20.53 2.79
C ALA A 33 17.87 20.64 2.08
N PHE A 34 16.91 19.88 2.55
CA PHE A 34 15.54 19.90 2.01
C PHE A 34 14.70 20.91 2.78
N SER A 35 13.92 21.68 2.05
CA SER A 35 12.94 22.60 2.62
C SER A 35 11.79 21.84 3.27
N SER A 36 11.21 22.38 4.34
CA SER A 36 9.95 21.89 4.90
C SER A 36 8.81 22.79 4.42
N ALA A 37 7.81 22.21 3.78
CA ALA A 37 6.63 22.96 3.38
C ALA A 37 5.86 23.50 4.60
N MET A 38 5.30 24.68 4.43
CA MET A 38 4.57 25.45 5.44
C MET A 38 3.06 25.43 5.16
N PRO A 39 2.21 25.88 6.09
CA PRO A 39 0.76 25.93 5.87
C PRO A 39 0.33 26.71 4.62
N ASP A 40 1.06 27.77 4.26
CA ASP A 40 0.78 28.54 3.04
C ASP A 40 1.06 27.73 1.77
N ASP A 41 2.09 26.86 1.79
CA ASP A 41 2.37 25.93 0.69
C ASP A 41 1.25 24.91 0.51
N VAL A 42 0.71 24.41 1.62
CA VAL A 42 -0.46 23.52 1.62
C VAL A 42 -1.68 24.23 1.01
N ALA A 43 -1.96 25.45 1.47
CA ALA A 43 -3.10 26.21 1.00
C ALA A 43 -3.01 26.53 -0.50
N GLU A 44 -1.83 26.88 -1.00
CA GLU A 44 -1.60 27.13 -2.43
C GLU A 44 -1.70 25.85 -3.26
N ALA A 45 -1.05 24.75 -2.83
CA ALA A 45 -1.13 23.48 -3.51
C ALA A 45 -2.58 22.96 -3.61
N ALA A 46 -3.36 23.11 -2.53
CA ALA A 46 -4.76 22.71 -2.51
C ALA A 46 -5.62 23.62 -3.41
N ALA A 47 -5.35 24.93 -3.47
CA ALA A 47 -6.05 25.85 -4.37
C ALA A 47 -5.76 25.53 -5.85
N LEU A 48 -4.50 25.24 -6.20
CA LEU A 48 -4.13 24.84 -7.55
C LEU A 48 -4.75 23.50 -7.94
N ALA A 49 -4.77 22.52 -7.02
CA ALA A 49 -5.40 21.23 -7.27
C ALA A 49 -6.91 21.35 -7.49
N ASP A 50 -7.59 22.18 -6.72
CA ASP A 50 -9.01 22.48 -6.89
C ASP A 50 -9.28 23.15 -8.25
N ALA A 51 -8.47 24.14 -8.64
CA ALA A 51 -8.56 24.82 -9.93
C ALA A 51 -8.28 23.88 -11.13
N ALA A 52 -7.43 22.85 -10.94
CA ALA A 52 -7.13 21.86 -11.97
C ALA A 52 -8.23 20.81 -12.15
N PHE A 53 -9.08 20.61 -11.13
CA PHE A 53 -9.95 19.45 -11.04
C PHE A 53 -10.90 19.30 -12.21
N ASP A 54 -11.65 20.32 -12.56
CA ASP A 54 -12.66 20.25 -13.62
C ASP A 54 -12.02 19.84 -14.96
N SER A 55 -10.91 20.47 -15.33
CA SER A 55 -10.21 20.17 -16.59
C SER A 55 -9.56 18.79 -16.59
N PHE A 56 -9.01 18.34 -15.46
CA PHE A 56 -8.31 17.05 -15.35
C PHE A 56 -9.29 15.88 -15.24
N SER A 57 -10.36 16.01 -14.47
CA SER A 57 -11.37 14.96 -14.28
C SER A 57 -12.18 14.65 -15.54
N THR A 58 -12.32 15.64 -16.43
CA THR A 58 -13.06 15.53 -17.70
C THR A 58 -12.17 15.18 -18.90
N LEU A 59 -10.86 14.96 -18.71
CA LEU A 59 -9.98 14.51 -19.79
C LEU A 59 -10.52 13.23 -20.45
N ALA A 60 -10.45 13.19 -21.77
CA ALA A 60 -10.72 11.98 -22.52
C ALA A 60 -9.85 10.83 -22.01
N PRO A 61 -10.38 9.58 -21.94
CA PRO A 61 -9.62 8.43 -21.42
C PRO A 61 -8.24 8.25 -22.06
N ASP A 62 -8.13 8.45 -23.37
CA ASP A 62 -6.84 8.32 -24.07
C ASP A 62 -5.84 9.40 -23.68
N ALA A 63 -6.27 10.65 -23.51
CA ALA A 63 -5.40 11.74 -23.04
C ALA A 63 -4.91 11.50 -21.61
N ARG A 64 -5.79 11.00 -20.73
CA ARG A 64 -5.43 10.63 -19.34
C ARG A 64 -4.45 9.44 -19.32
N ALA A 65 -4.68 8.43 -20.14
CA ALA A 65 -3.78 7.30 -20.30
C ALA A 65 -2.40 7.73 -20.83
N THR A 66 -2.36 8.61 -21.84
CA THR A 66 -1.12 9.21 -22.35
C THR A 66 -0.36 9.97 -21.27
N PHE A 67 -1.04 10.70 -20.39
CA PHE A 67 -0.40 11.36 -19.26
C PHE A 67 0.27 10.34 -18.31
N LEU A 68 -0.42 9.24 -17.94
CA LEU A 68 0.14 8.18 -17.09
C LEU A 68 1.38 7.52 -17.73
N GLU A 69 1.33 7.26 -19.03
CA GLU A 69 2.46 6.72 -19.80
C GLU A 69 3.62 7.73 -19.86
N THR A 70 3.33 9.02 -20.03
CA THR A 70 4.35 10.07 -20.00
C THR A 70 5.02 10.17 -18.65
N VAL A 71 4.28 10.06 -17.53
CA VAL A 71 4.87 9.98 -16.19
C VAL A 71 5.82 8.79 -16.08
N ALA A 72 5.40 7.62 -16.56
CA ALA A 72 6.23 6.41 -16.56
C ALA A 72 7.54 6.62 -17.35
N ASP A 73 7.47 7.22 -18.54
CA ASP A 73 8.63 7.48 -19.39
C ASP A 73 9.58 8.51 -18.76
N GLN A 74 9.05 9.57 -18.14
CA GLN A 74 9.85 10.55 -17.40
C GLN A 74 10.59 9.93 -16.22
N ILE A 75 9.97 8.99 -15.48
CA ILE A 75 10.63 8.25 -14.39
C ILE A 75 11.78 7.39 -14.93
N VAL A 76 11.56 6.67 -16.04
CA VAL A 76 12.62 5.89 -16.70
C VAL A 76 13.78 6.78 -17.14
N ALA A 77 13.49 7.96 -17.67
CA ALA A 77 14.48 8.90 -18.18
C ALA A 77 15.41 9.49 -17.09
N ILE A 78 15.05 9.41 -15.80
CA ILE A 78 15.96 9.82 -14.71
C ILE A 78 17.22 8.92 -14.68
N GLY A 79 17.08 7.65 -15.07
CA GLY A 79 18.18 6.71 -15.17
C GLY A 79 18.77 6.30 -13.83
N ASP A 80 20.11 6.18 -13.81
CA ASP A 80 20.85 5.72 -12.63
C ASP A 80 20.80 6.69 -11.45
N LEU A 81 20.67 7.99 -11.70
CA LEU A 81 20.56 8.99 -10.63
C LEU A 81 19.45 8.67 -9.65
N LEU A 82 18.30 8.17 -10.12
CA LEU A 82 17.19 7.78 -9.26
C LEU A 82 17.57 6.59 -8.37
N ILE A 83 18.20 5.59 -8.95
CA ILE A 83 18.58 4.35 -8.25
C ILE A 83 19.67 4.65 -7.21
N GLU A 84 20.70 5.39 -7.57
CA GLU A 84 21.79 5.76 -6.67
C GLU A 84 21.32 6.62 -5.49
N THR A 85 20.44 7.59 -5.77
CA THR A 85 19.82 8.40 -4.71
C THR A 85 18.98 7.53 -3.77
N ALA A 86 18.14 6.66 -4.32
CA ALA A 86 17.30 5.78 -3.52
C ALA A 86 18.13 4.77 -2.70
N MET A 87 19.24 4.24 -3.24
CA MET A 87 20.18 3.40 -2.50
C MET A 87 20.78 4.14 -1.30
N ALA A 88 21.23 5.36 -1.51
CA ALA A 88 21.83 6.18 -0.44
C ALA A 88 20.83 6.50 0.68
N GLU A 89 19.60 6.83 0.33
CA GLU A 89 18.55 7.26 1.26
C GLU A 89 17.82 6.10 1.96
N SER A 90 17.82 4.89 1.39
CA SER A 90 17.09 3.74 1.94
C SER A 90 17.96 2.58 2.42
N GLY A 91 19.24 2.53 1.99
CA GLY A 91 20.10 1.36 2.22
C GLY A 91 19.70 0.11 1.44
N LEU A 92 18.70 0.21 0.55
CA LEU A 92 18.23 -0.92 -0.26
C LEU A 92 19.20 -1.22 -1.41
N PRO A 93 19.39 -2.48 -1.80
CA PRO A 93 20.33 -2.84 -2.87
C PRO A 93 19.79 -2.44 -4.25
N ARG A 94 20.72 -2.16 -5.18
CA ARG A 94 20.43 -1.72 -6.57
C ARG A 94 19.38 -2.59 -7.27
N ALA A 95 19.56 -3.90 -7.27
CA ALA A 95 18.63 -4.82 -7.97
C ALA A 95 17.19 -4.73 -7.45
N ARG A 96 17.02 -4.51 -6.14
CA ARG A 96 15.71 -4.27 -5.52
C ARG A 96 15.07 -2.98 -6.04
N LEU A 97 15.83 -1.89 -6.12
CA LEU A 97 15.33 -0.59 -6.54
C LEU A 97 15.08 -0.51 -8.06
N GLU A 98 15.88 -1.20 -8.86
CA GLU A 98 15.62 -1.38 -10.30
C GLU A 98 14.31 -2.14 -10.55
N GLY A 99 14.10 -3.24 -9.81
CA GLY A 99 12.84 -3.99 -9.83
C GLY A 99 11.65 -3.12 -9.36
N GLU A 100 11.85 -2.32 -8.33
CA GLU A 100 10.82 -1.42 -7.82
C GLU A 100 10.48 -0.28 -8.79
N ARG A 101 11.48 0.31 -9.48
CA ARG A 101 11.26 1.24 -10.59
C ARG A 101 10.43 0.59 -11.70
N GLY A 102 10.80 -0.64 -12.09
CA GLY A 102 10.04 -1.41 -13.08
C GLY A 102 8.58 -1.63 -12.67
N ARG A 103 8.35 -1.95 -11.40
CA ARG A 103 7.01 -2.09 -10.82
C ARG A 103 6.22 -0.77 -10.87
N THR A 104 6.82 0.35 -10.49
CA THR A 104 6.18 1.68 -10.50
C THR A 104 5.75 2.07 -11.92
N VAL A 105 6.65 1.91 -12.88
CA VAL A 105 6.39 2.16 -14.31
C VAL A 105 5.33 1.21 -14.87
N GLY A 106 5.42 -0.08 -14.53
CA GLY A 106 4.43 -1.10 -14.93
C GLY A 106 3.02 -0.78 -14.41
N GLN A 107 2.92 -0.31 -13.17
CA GLN A 107 1.64 0.07 -12.57
C GLN A 107 1.01 1.30 -13.24
N LEU A 108 1.79 2.34 -13.56
CA LEU A 108 1.31 3.50 -14.33
C LEU A 108 0.77 3.08 -15.71
N ARG A 109 1.48 2.19 -16.40
CA ARG A 109 1.06 1.66 -17.70
C ARG A 109 -0.16 0.73 -17.61
N LEU A 110 -0.28 -0.05 -16.52
CA LEU A 110 -1.48 -0.86 -16.24
C LEU A 110 -2.70 0.04 -16.08
N PHE A 111 -2.58 1.13 -15.31
CA PHE A 111 -3.68 2.09 -15.16
C PHE A 111 -3.99 2.82 -16.47
N ALA A 112 -2.99 3.18 -17.28
CA ALA A 112 -3.21 3.76 -18.61
C ALA A 112 -4.07 2.83 -19.49
N SER A 113 -3.72 1.55 -19.55
CA SER A 113 -4.49 0.54 -20.27
C SER A 113 -5.91 0.40 -19.72
N TYR A 114 -6.06 0.37 -18.39
CA TYR A 114 -7.35 0.22 -17.74
C TYR A 114 -8.27 1.45 -17.95
N VAL A 115 -7.68 2.65 -17.95
CA VAL A 115 -8.42 3.88 -18.26
C VAL A 115 -8.99 3.84 -19.68
N ARG A 116 -8.22 3.35 -20.66
CA ARG A 116 -8.68 3.21 -22.06
C ARG A 116 -9.80 2.18 -22.22
N LEU A 117 -9.83 1.12 -21.41
CA LEU A 117 -10.91 0.13 -21.44
C LEU A 117 -12.26 0.69 -21.04
N GLY A 118 -12.28 1.70 -20.15
CA GLY A 118 -13.52 2.34 -19.71
C GLY A 118 -14.32 1.58 -18.65
N ASP A 119 -13.95 0.37 -18.26
CA ASP A 119 -14.66 -0.46 -17.27
C ASP A 119 -14.81 0.24 -15.91
N TRP A 120 -13.85 1.09 -15.55
CA TRP A 120 -13.85 1.90 -14.33
C TRP A 120 -15.02 2.88 -14.23
N LEU A 121 -15.61 3.25 -15.36
CA LEU A 121 -16.77 4.14 -15.41
C LEU A 121 -18.00 3.49 -14.77
N ASP A 122 -18.08 2.15 -14.75
CA ASP A 122 -19.22 1.39 -14.25
C ASP A 122 -20.56 1.95 -14.78
N ALA A 123 -20.56 2.29 -16.08
CA ALA A 123 -21.69 2.90 -16.74
C ALA A 123 -22.86 1.91 -16.80
N THR A 124 -24.01 2.33 -16.27
CA THR A 124 -25.22 1.51 -16.22
C THR A 124 -26.41 2.34 -16.71
N ILE A 125 -27.22 1.77 -17.57
CA ILE A 125 -28.39 2.44 -18.15
C ILE A 125 -29.63 1.59 -17.98
N ASP A 126 -30.61 2.17 -17.29
CA ASP A 126 -31.98 1.66 -17.15
C ASP A 126 -32.91 2.54 -17.96
N SER A 127 -33.25 2.12 -19.18
CA SER A 127 -34.13 2.90 -20.06
C SER A 127 -35.52 3.10 -19.46
N ALA A 128 -36.18 4.21 -19.80
CA ALA A 128 -37.53 4.50 -19.36
C ALA A 128 -38.51 3.38 -19.75
N MET A 129 -39.41 3.07 -18.85
CA MET A 129 -40.53 2.13 -19.08
C MET A 129 -41.84 2.82 -18.70
N PRO A 130 -42.41 3.67 -19.58
CA PRO A 130 -43.60 4.49 -19.26
C PRO A 130 -44.85 3.65 -18.98
N ASP A 131 -44.94 2.48 -19.59
CA ASP A 131 -46.11 1.58 -19.48
C ASP A 131 -45.96 0.49 -18.41
N ARG A 132 -44.85 0.48 -17.66
CA ARG A 132 -44.62 -0.50 -16.59
C ARG A 132 -45.66 -0.37 -15.48
N ALA A 133 -46.29 -1.48 -15.10
CA ALA A 133 -47.17 -1.57 -13.94
C ALA A 133 -46.40 -2.07 -12.70
N PRO A 134 -46.75 -1.69 -11.47
CA PRO A 134 -47.82 -0.73 -11.09
C PRO A 134 -47.41 0.75 -11.27
N LEU A 135 -46.13 1.05 -11.48
CA LEU A 135 -45.62 2.43 -11.67
C LEU A 135 -44.65 2.48 -12.86
N PRO A 136 -44.68 3.55 -13.65
CA PRO A 136 -43.68 3.81 -14.69
C PRO A 136 -42.26 3.84 -14.10
N ARG A 137 -41.26 3.53 -14.94
CA ARG A 137 -39.85 3.73 -14.62
C ARG A 137 -39.31 4.90 -15.44
N ALA A 138 -38.64 5.85 -14.77
CA ALA A 138 -37.88 6.91 -15.42
C ALA A 138 -36.63 6.36 -16.15
N ASP A 139 -36.03 7.14 -17.06
CA ASP A 139 -34.70 6.88 -17.59
C ASP A 139 -33.67 7.18 -16.50
N LEU A 140 -32.87 6.18 -16.14
CA LEU A 140 -31.84 6.27 -15.11
C LEU A 140 -30.49 5.85 -15.67
N ARG A 141 -29.50 6.71 -15.59
CA ARG A 141 -28.15 6.44 -16.09
C ARG A 141 -27.11 6.76 -15.02
N ARG A 142 -26.20 5.84 -14.72
CA ARG A 142 -25.17 5.99 -13.69
C ARG A 142 -23.79 5.88 -14.29
N VAL A 143 -22.85 6.70 -13.80
CA VAL A 143 -21.44 6.62 -14.14
C VAL A 143 -20.59 7.08 -12.96
N ASN A 144 -19.38 6.56 -12.85
CA ASN A 144 -18.42 7.01 -11.85
C ASN A 144 -17.76 8.34 -12.24
N HIS A 145 -17.63 9.22 -11.24
CA HIS A 145 -16.90 10.49 -11.33
C HIS A 145 -15.76 10.52 -10.32
N SER A 146 -14.70 11.26 -10.63
CA SER A 146 -13.62 11.57 -9.68
C SER A 146 -14.15 12.31 -8.45
N VAL A 147 -13.56 12.05 -7.28
CA VAL A 147 -13.98 12.69 -6.01
C VAL A 147 -13.44 14.10 -5.84
N GLY A 148 -12.33 14.46 -6.48
CA GLY A 148 -11.64 15.75 -6.33
C GLY A 148 -10.17 15.59 -5.96
N PRO A 149 -9.49 16.65 -5.47
CA PRO A 149 -8.09 16.61 -5.07
C PRO A 149 -7.80 15.56 -3.99
N VAL A 150 -6.71 14.80 -4.17
CA VAL A 150 -6.28 13.72 -3.27
C VAL A 150 -4.96 14.06 -2.61
N ALA A 151 -4.89 13.92 -1.29
CA ALA A 151 -3.63 13.96 -0.55
C ALA A 151 -3.01 12.56 -0.49
N VAL A 152 -1.72 12.44 -0.80
CA VAL A 152 -1.00 11.15 -0.79
C VAL A 152 0.18 11.22 0.18
N PHE A 153 0.31 10.17 1.00
CA PHE A 153 1.39 9.98 1.96
C PHE A 153 2.12 8.68 1.64
N GLY A 154 3.33 8.80 1.13
CA GLY A 154 4.12 7.63 0.74
C GLY A 154 4.76 6.90 1.92
N ALA A 155 5.06 5.62 1.72
CA ALA A 155 5.75 4.75 2.66
C ALA A 155 7.28 4.90 2.58
N SER A 156 7.98 4.52 3.65
CA SER A 156 9.45 4.52 3.69
C SER A 156 10.08 3.33 2.98
N ASN A 157 9.44 2.17 3.06
CA ASN A 157 10.00 0.86 2.66
C ASN A 157 9.89 0.56 1.15
N PHE A 158 9.15 1.39 0.42
CA PHE A 158 9.04 1.35 -1.03
C PHE A 158 9.16 2.76 -1.59
N PRO A 159 10.39 3.32 -1.67
CA PRO A 159 10.62 4.72 -2.03
C PRO A 159 10.14 5.09 -3.44
N LEU A 160 9.84 4.13 -4.29
CA LEU A 160 9.30 4.34 -5.63
C LEU A 160 7.86 3.84 -5.77
N ALA A 161 7.58 2.56 -5.43
CA ALA A 161 6.31 1.90 -5.74
C ALA A 161 5.15 2.31 -4.81
N PHE A 162 5.44 2.78 -3.58
CA PHE A 162 4.45 3.28 -2.62
C PHE A 162 4.80 4.68 -2.11
N SER A 163 5.40 5.50 -2.97
CA SER A 163 5.75 6.88 -2.67
C SER A 163 5.18 7.82 -3.75
N VAL A 164 5.94 8.81 -4.22
CA VAL A 164 5.47 9.97 -5.00
C VAL A 164 4.69 9.61 -6.26
N ALA A 165 5.13 8.61 -7.04
CA ALA A 165 4.41 8.08 -8.20
C ALA A 165 3.89 6.65 -7.94
N GLY A 166 3.74 6.29 -6.69
CA GLY A 166 3.28 4.96 -6.29
C GLY A 166 1.80 4.71 -6.52
N GLY A 167 1.31 3.59 -5.95
CA GLY A 167 -0.05 3.10 -6.18
C GLY A 167 -1.15 4.11 -5.92
N ASP A 168 -1.05 4.88 -4.85
CA ASP A 168 -2.07 5.88 -4.49
C ASP A 168 -2.10 7.03 -5.50
N THR A 169 -0.94 7.58 -5.87
CA THR A 169 -0.83 8.63 -6.89
C THR A 169 -1.29 8.13 -8.26
N ALA A 170 -0.82 6.95 -8.68
CA ALA A 170 -1.16 6.39 -9.99
C ALA A 170 -2.67 6.11 -10.12
N SER A 171 -3.30 5.55 -9.07
CA SER A 171 -4.75 5.28 -9.06
C SER A 171 -5.59 6.56 -8.95
N ALA A 172 -5.12 7.59 -8.22
CA ALA A 172 -5.78 8.89 -8.16
C ALA A 172 -5.73 9.62 -9.52
N PHE A 173 -4.57 9.64 -10.18
CA PHE A 173 -4.45 10.18 -11.54
C PHE A 173 -5.33 9.43 -12.54
N ALA A 174 -5.36 8.10 -12.46
CA ALA A 174 -6.23 7.28 -13.30
C ALA A 174 -7.70 7.63 -13.10
N ALA A 175 -8.12 7.90 -11.86
CA ALA A 175 -9.47 8.36 -11.54
C ALA A 175 -9.78 9.79 -12.01
N GLY A 176 -8.76 10.59 -12.38
CA GLY A 176 -8.91 11.99 -12.76
C GLY A 176 -8.86 12.96 -11.57
N SER A 177 -8.23 12.56 -10.48
CA SER A 177 -8.00 13.38 -9.30
C SER A 177 -6.64 14.06 -9.36
N PRO A 178 -6.53 15.40 -9.20
CA PRO A 178 -5.27 16.07 -8.90
C PRO A 178 -4.67 15.56 -7.60
N VAL A 179 -3.34 15.50 -7.51
CA VAL A 179 -2.64 14.89 -6.37
C VAL A 179 -1.68 15.87 -5.71
N ILE A 180 -1.75 15.93 -4.39
CA ILE A 180 -0.77 16.63 -3.54
C ILE A 180 -0.05 15.58 -2.70
N VAL A 181 1.24 15.37 -2.95
CA VAL A 181 2.03 14.40 -2.21
C VAL A 181 2.75 15.07 -1.04
N LYS A 182 2.51 14.58 0.17
CA LYS A 182 3.40 14.83 1.32
C LYS A 182 4.60 13.90 1.19
N GLY A 183 5.77 14.44 0.85
CA GLY A 183 7.01 13.66 0.68
C GLY A 183 7.45 12.97 1.96
N HIS A 184 7.95 11.72 1.84
CA HIS A 184 8.48 10.99 2.99
C HIS A 184 9.88 11.48 3.36
N SER A 185 10.13 11.77 4.64
CA SER A 185 11.39 12.36 5.11
C SER A 185 12.58 11.40 5.09
N ALA A 186 12.36 10.10 4.94
CA ALA A 186 13.44 9.11 4.85
C ALA A 186 14.16 9.14 3.49
N HIS A 187 13.46 9.52 2.40
CA HIS A 187 14.01 9.51 1.04
C HIS A 187 13.58 10.76 0.24
N PRO A 188 13.90 11.96 0.75
CA PRO A 188 13.40 13.21 0.16
C PRO A 188 13.99 13.52 -1.22
N GLY A 189 15.24 13.16 -1.51
CA GLY A 189 15.87 13.34 -2.82
C GLY A 189 15.27 12.42 -3.88
N THR A 190 15.03 11.16 -3.53
CA THR A 190 14.29 10.21 -4.36
C THR A 190 12.90 10.74 -4.67
N GLY A 191 12.20 11.25 -3.65
CA GLY A 191 10.87 11.84 -3.79
C GLY A 191 10.86 13.04 -4.71
N GLU A 192 11.81 13.97 -4.57
CA GLU A 192 11.92 15.16 -5.41
C GLU A 192 12.24 14.81 -6.87
N LEU A 193 13.11 13.84 -7.14
CA LEU A 193 13.41 13.38 -8.50
C LEU A 193 12.15 12.87 -9.21
N VAL A 194 11.37 12.04 -8.54
CA VAL A 194 10.10 11.53 -9.08
C VAL A 194 9.07 12.64 -9.23
N ALA A 195 9.00 13.57 -8.28
CA ALA A 195 8.09 14.71 -8.36
C ALA A 195 8.39 15.61 -9.56
N ARG A 196 9.67 15.87 -9.84
CA ARG A 196 10.10 16.62 -11.05
C ARG A 196 9.75 15.89 -12.33
N ALA A 197 9.82 14.57 -12.36
CA ALA A 197 9.37 13.76 -13.49
C ALA A 197 7.85 13.91 -13.75
N ILE A 198 7.05 13.93 -12.68
CA ILE A 198 5.59 14.17 -12.79
C ILE A 198 5.32 15.60 -13.30
N GLN A 199 5.99 16.63 -12.75
CA GLN A 199 5.85 18.01 -13.26
C GLN A 199 6.20 18.11 -14.75
N ALA A 200 7.27 17.44 -15.18
CA ALA A 200 7.65 17.39 -16.59
C ALA A 200 6.57 16.75 -17.46
N ALA A 201 5.93 15.68 -16.97
CA ALA A 201 4.82 15.03 -17.68
C ALA A 201 3.57 15.93 -17.72
N VAL A 202 3.21 16.61 -16.63
CA VAL A 202 2.10 17.60 -16.61
C VAL A 202 2.32 18.66 -17.68
N LYS A 203 3.54 19.22 -17.74
CA LYS A 203 3.91 20.22 -18.75
C LYS A 203 3.89 19.66 -20.17
N ALA A 204 4.44 18.47 -20.38
CA ALA A 204 4.52 17.84 -21.72
C ALA A 204 3.13 17.53 -22.28
N CYS A 205 2.18 17.16 -21.41
CA CYS A 205 0.81 16.89 -21.81
C CYS A 205 -0.09 18.16 -21.86
N GLY A 206 0.46 19.35 -21.59
CA GLY A 206 -0.29 20.61 -21.61
C GLY A 206 -1.40 20.68 -20.54
N LEU A 207 -1.24 19.96 -19.43
CA LEU A 207 -2.22 19.94 -18.35
C LEU A 207 -2.08 21.17 -17.43
N HIS A 208 -3.13 21.46 -16.67
CA HIS A 208 -3.09 22.50 -15.65
C HIS A 208 -2.02 22.16 -14.59
N GLU A 209 -1.21 23.14 -14.21
CA GLU A 209 -0.10 22.92 -13.27
C GLU A 209 -0.52 22.32 -11.92
N GLY A 210 -1.73 22.63 -11.45
CA GLY A 210 -2.29 22.10 -10.21
C GLY A 210 -2.65 20.61 -10.23
N VAL A 211 -2.46 19.89 -11.34
CA VAL A 211 -2.62 18.43 -11.38
C VAL A 211 -1.69 17.73 -10.38
N PHE A 212 -0.53 18.35 -10.08
CA PHE A 212 0.42 17.76 -9.15
C PHE A 212 1.19 18.80 -8.33
N SER A 213 1.37 18.50 -7.02
CA SER A 213 2.29 19.22 -6.12
C SER A 213 3.00 18.25 -5.19
N TYR A 214 4.23 18.62 -4.77
CA TYR A 214 5.07 17.85 -3.85
C TYR A 214 5.52 18.72 -2.67
N LEU A 215 5.13 18.30 -1.47
CA LEU A 215 5.36 19.01 -0.21
C LEU A 215 6.31 18.20 0.68
N PRO A 216 7.64 18.42 0.60
CA PRO A 216 8.58 17.79 1.50
C PRO A 216 8.44 18.33 2.93
N GLY A 217 8.88 17.55 3.92
CA GLY A 217 8.90 17.96 5.32
C GLY A 217 8.94 16.78 6.27
N ASN A 218 9.54 16.97 7.44
CA ASN A 218 9.62 15.98 8.51
C ASN A 218 8.65 16.25 9.67
N ASN A 219 7.82 17.27 9.54
CA ASN A 219 6.88 17.75 10.55
C ASN A 219 5.52 17.07 10.39
N ARG A 220 4.96 16.54 11.47
CA ARG A 220 3.62 15.93 11.48
C ARG A 220 2.50 16.94 11.24
N ALA A 221 2.70 18.21 11.64
CA ALA A 221 1.71 19.26 11.45
C ALA A 221 1.42 19.53 9.97
N LEU A 222 2.43 19.40 9.09
CA LEU A 222 2.26 19.49 7.63
C LEU A 222 1.22 18.48 7.11
N GLY A 223 1.34 17.21 7.54
CA GLY A 223 0.38 16.17 7.16
C GLY A 223 -1.02 16.47 7.68
N GLY A 224 -1.13 16.93 8.92
CA GLY A 224 -2.41 17.33 9.51
C GLY A 224 -3.06 18.50 8.78
N ALA A 225 -2.29 19.54 8.44
CA ALA A 225 -2.77 20.69 7.67
C ALA A 225 -3.29 20.27 6.28
N LEU A 226 -2.57 19.37 5.59
CA LEU A 226 -2.99 18.88 4.28
C LEU A 226 -4.32 18.12 4.34
N VAL A 227 -4.50 17.22 5.33
CA VAL A 227 -5.76 16.48 5.50
C VAL A 227 -6.90 17.41 5.95
N ALA A 228 -6.60 18.45 6.73
CA ALA A 228 -7.59 19.40 7.22
C ALA A 228 -8.08 20.38 6.13
N ASP A 229 -7.35 20.56 5.03
CA ASP A 229 -7.72 21.52 3.98
C ASP A 229 -9.06 21.13 3.33
N PRO A 230 -10.08 22.02 3.25
CA PRO A 230 -11.43 21.69 2.79
C PRO A 230 -11.50 21.28 1.32
N ARG A 231 -10.51 21.64 0.50
CA ARG A 231 -10.42 21.30 -0.93
C ARG A 231 -9.95 19.87 -1.18
N VAL A 232 -9.22 19.27 -0.24
CA VAL A 232 -8.85 17.85 -0.30
C VAL A 232 -10.09 16.98 -0.10
N LYS A 233 -10.32 15.99 -0.95
CA LYS A 233 -11.55 15.16 -0.96
C LYS A 233 -11.31 13.69 -0.61
N ALA A 234 -10.07 13.23 -0.63
CA ALA A 234 -9.68 11.91 -0.14
C ALA A 234 -8.20 11.87 0.24
N VAL A 235 -7.82 10.88 1.02
CA VAL A 235 -6.44 10.65 1.45
C VAL A 235 -6.03 9.23 1.11
N GLY A 236 -4.87 9.04 0.46
CA GLY A 236 -4.14 7.78 0.35
C GLY A 236 -2.95 7.79 1.32
N PHE A 237 -2.82 6.77 2.14
CA PHE A 237 -1.76 6.65 3.14
C PHE A 237 -1.24 5.23 3.21
N THR A 238 0.08 5.08 3.27
CA THR A 238 0.74 3.81 3.60
C THR A 238 1.76 4.06 4.71
N GLY A 239 1.63 3.37 5.84
CA GLY A 239 2.53 3.56 6.97
C GLY A 239 2.05 2.94 8.28
N SER A 240 2.55 3.44 9.42
CA SER A 240 2.21 2.88 10.73
C SER A 240 0.72 3.06 11.10
N ARG A 241 0.18 2.12 11.88
CA ARG A 241 -1.20 2.19 12.44
C ARG A 241 -1.47 3.51 13.14
N GLY A 242 -0.51 3.97 13.98
CA GLY A 242 -0.67 5.25 14.70
C GLY A 242 -0.75 6.46 13.76
N GLY A 243 0.01 6.46 12.66
CA GLY A 243 -0.05 7.50 11.64
C GLY A 243 -1.38 7.52 10.91
N GLY A 244 -1.84 6.35 10.42
CA GLY A 244 -3.11 6.22 9.71
C GLY A 244 -4.31 6.63 10.58
N VAL A 245 -4.39 6.14 11.81
CA VAL A 245 -5.46 6.48 12.76
C VAL A 245 -5.48 7.97 13.09
N ALA A 246 -4.31 8.62 13.22
CA ALA A 246 -4.25 10.06 13.44
C ALA A 246 -4.82 10.86 12.26
N LEU A 247 -4.52 10.48 11.02
CA LEU A 247 -5.08 11.11 9.82
C LEU A 247 -6.59 10.85 9.69
N MET A 248 -7.05 9.63 10.00
CA MET A 248 -8.48 9.28 10.02
C MET A 248 -9.25 10.18 11.00
N LYS A 249 -8.67 10.44 12.19
CA LYS A 249 -9.28 11.34 13.18
C LYS A 249 -9.42 12.75 12.65
N ILE A 250 -8.36 13.33 12.08
CA ILE A 250 -8.40 14.68 11.48
C ILE A 250 -9.44 14.74 10.37
N ALA A 251 -9.48 13.76 9.48
CA ALA A 251 -10.43 13.71 8.37
C ALA A 251 -11.90 13.62 8.85
N ALA A 252 -12.15 12.87 9.93
CA ALA A 252 -13.50 12.73 10.53
C ALA A 252 -13.97 13.99 11.28
N GLU A 253 -13.05 14.79 11.84
CA GLU A 253 -13.34 16.01 12.59
C GLU A 253 -13.56 17.24 11.68
N ARG A 254 -13.40 17.12 10.36
CA ARG A 254 -13.68 18.20 9.40
C ARG A 254 -15.17 18.52 9.34
N ALA A 255 -15.50 19.76 8.95
CA ALA A 255 -16.91 20.17 8.67
C ALA A 255 -17.54 19.29 7.57
N GLU A 256 -16.72 18.90 6.54
CA GLU A 256 -17.06 17.88 5.54
C GLU A 256 -16.07 16.72 5.72
N PRO A 257 -16.43 15.64 6.42
CA PRO A 257 -15.57 14.46 6.57
C PRO A 257 -15.21 13.83 5.22
N ILE A 258 -13.98 13.34 5.11
CA ILE A 258 -13.47 12.70 3.91
C ILE A 258 -12.95 11.30 4.19
N PRO A 259 -12.95 10.39 3.19
CA PRO A 259 -12.36 9.07 3.33
C PRO A 259 -10.83 9.17 3.44
N VAL A 260 -10.28 8.34 4.32
CA VAL A 260 -8.85 8.05 4.43
C VAL A 260 -8.64 6.58 4.10
N TYR A 261 -7.98 6.31 2.99
CA TYR A 261 -7.60 4.98 2.56
C TYR A 261 -6.20 4.70 3.07
N ALA A 262 -6.12 4.24 4.31
CA ALA A 262 -4.86 3.95 4.98
C ALA A 262 -4.57 2.45 4.93
N GLU A 263 -3.40 2.06 4.43
CA GLU A 263 -2.79 0.77 4.64
C GLU A 263 -1.84 0.87 5.84
N MET A 264 -2.03 -0.02 6.81
CA MET A 264 -1.39 0.07 8.12
C MET A 264 -0.70 -1.26 8.50
N SER A 265 -0.64 -1.57 9.79
CA SER A 265 0.09 -2.72 10.33
C SER A 265 -0.57 -4.07 10.05
N SER A 266 0.24 -5.11 9.80
CA SER A 266 -0.20 -6.49 9.60
C SER A 266 0.89 -7.48 10.03
N ILE A 267 0.52 -8.60 10.64
CA ILE A 267 1.44 -9.70 11.01
C ILE A 267 1.37 -10.91 10.07
N ASN A 268 0.44 -10.92 9.12
CA ASN A 268 0.37 -11.83 7.97
C ASN A 268 0.52 -13.32 8.32
N PRO A 269 -0.47 -13.94 8.96
CA PRO A 269 -0.36 -15.30 9.46
C PRO A 269 -0.07 -16.31 8.34
N VAL A 270 0.87 -17.22 8.62
CA VAL A 270 1.20 -18.39 7.81
C VAL A 270 0.79 -19.64 8.57
N VAL A 271 -0.13 -20.41 8.02
CA VAL A 271 -0.58 -21.68 8.59
C VAL A 271 0.16 -22.83 7.91
N LEU A 272 0.87 -23.64 8.70
CA LEU A 272 1.52 -24.84 8.22
C LEU A 272 0.63 -26.04 8.53
N LEU A 273 0.06 -26.67 7.51
CA LEU A 273 -0.82 -27.83 7.67
C LEU A 273 -0.01 -29.14 7.73
N PRO A 274 -0.55 -30.18 8.39
CA PRO A 274 0.18 -31.41 8.69
C PRO A 274 0.72 -32.12 7.45
N GLY A 275 -0.03 -32.20 6.36
CA GLY A 275 0.42 -32.85 5.13
C GLY A 275 1.61 -32.12 4.49
N ALA A 276 1.59 -30.78 4.50
CA ALA A 276 2.73 -29.98 4.02
C ALA A 276 3.96 -30.14 4.91
N LEU A 277 3.77 -30.18 6.24
CA LEU A 277 4.88 -30.43 7.18
C LEU A 277 5.48 -31.83 6.98
N ALA A 278 4.67 -32.87 6.88
CA ALA A 278 5.13 -34.23 6.62
C ALA A 278 5.91 -34.36 5.29
N ASP A 279 5.50 -33.61 4.25
CA ASP A 279 6.10 -33.66 2.92
C ASP A 279 7.43 -32.87 2.83
N ARG A 280 7.49 -31.65 3.38
CA ARG A 280 8.57 -30.69 3.09
C ARG A 280 8.96 -29.74 4.22
N ALA A 281 8.82 -30.14 5.48
CA ALA A 281 9.07 -29.28 6.64
C ALA A 281 10.40 -28.51 6.59
N ALA A 282 11.52 -29.22 6.35
CA ALA A 282 12.84 -28.59 6.32
C ALA A 282 12.98 -27.56 5.18
N ALA A 283 12.48 -27.87 3.98
CA ALA A 283 12.51 -26.94 2.86
C ALA A 283 11.66 -25.68 3.14
N MET A 284 10.50 -25.86 3.78
CA MET A 284 9.66 -24.73 4.22
C MET A 284 10.35 -23.89 5.28
N GLY A 285 11.06 -24.50 6.25
CA GLY A 285 11.82 -23.77 7.28
C GLY A 285 12.88 -22.85 6.67
N THR A 286 13.66 -23.35 5.71
CA THR A 286 14.65 -22.54 4.99
C THR A 286 13.99 -21.43 4.16
N ALA A 287 12.93 -21.73 3.43
CA ALA A 287 12.22 -20.77 2.60
C ALA A 287 11.51 -19.68 3.43
N PHE A 288 10.98 -20.05 4.60
CA PHE A 288 10.43 -19.11 5.58
C PHE A 288 11.45 -18.04 5.97
N VAL A 289 12.67 -18.45 6.33
CA VAL A 289 13.74 -17.52 6.71
C VAL A 289 14.11 -16.60 5.54
N GLY A 290 14.17 -17.11 4.31
CA GLY A 290 14.38 -16.29 3.12
C GLY A 290 13.31 -15.19 2.95
N SER A 291 12.04 -15.53 3.19
CA SER A 291 10.94 -14.57 3.17
C SER A 291 11.01 -13.58 4.34
N LEU A 292 11.26 -14.08 5.56
CA LEU A 292 11.32 -13.29 6.79
C LEU A 292 12.42 -12.24 6.76
N THR A 293 13.58 -12.57 6.19
CA THR A 293 14.76 -11.69 6.18
C THR A 293 14.87 -10.82 4.94
N MET A 294 14.02 -11.01 3.94
CA MET A 294 14.02 -10.20 2.72
C MET A 294 13.85 -8.71 3.04
N GLY A 295 14.81 -7.87 2.59
CA GLY A 295 14.80 -6.44 2.86
C GLY A 295 14.74 -6.07 4.35
N SER A 296 15.44 -6.83 5.19
CA SER A 296 15.39 -6.73 6.65
C SER A 296 13.99 -6.93 7.25
N GLY A 297 13.14 -7.72 6.58
CA GLY A 297 11.75 -7.96 7.00
C GLY A 297 10.82 -6.75 6.90
N GLN A 298 11.26 -5.65 6.28
CA GLN A 298 10.52 -4.39 6.21
C GLN A 298 9.51 -4.38 5.06
N PHE A 299 8.64 -5.40 5.04
CA PHE A 299 7.52 -5.53 4.12
C PHE A 299 6.20 -5.52 4.90
N CYS A 300 5.20 -4.80 4.39
CA CYS A 300 3.84 -4.83 4.93
C CYS A 300 3.25 -6.25 4.96
N THR A 301 3.76 -7.15 4.12
CA THR A 301 3.37 -8.56 4.03
C THR A 301 4.42 -9.52 4.63
N ASN A 302 5.32 -9.04 5.50
CA ASN A 302 6.28 -9.92 6.18
C ASN A 302 5.56 -11.02 6.99
N PRO A 303 6.01 -12.31 6.97
CA PRO A 303 5.39 -13.39 7.74
C PRO A 303 5.73 -13.28 9.24
N GLY A 304 5.10 -12.34 9.94
CA GLY A 304 5.31 -12.06 11.36
C GLY A 304 4.68 -13.09 12.30
N LEU A 305 3.81 -13.99 11.79
CA LEU A 305 3.15 -15.02 12.56
C LEU A 305 3.12 -16.34 11.80
N VAL A 306 3.53 -17.41 12.47
CA VAL A 306 3.40 -18.80 11.98
C VAL A 306 2.51 -19.58 12.93
N ILE A 307 1.56 -20.36 12.41
CA ILE A 307 0.63 -21.16 13.20
C ILE A 307 0.66 -22.59 12.70
N ALA A 308 0.86 -23.57 13.58
CA ALA A 308 0.91 -24.98 13.19
C ALA A 308 0.45 -25.92 14.33
N LEU A 309 0.06 -27.14 13.96
CA LEU A 309 -0.10 -28.20 14.93
C LEU A 309 1.25 -28.64 15.50
N ASP A 310 1.30 -28.83 16.81
CA ASP A 310 2.49 -29.32 17.49
C ASP A 310 2.81 -30.78 17.09
N GLY A 311 4.08 -31.11 16.98
CA GLY A 311 4.53 -32.45 16.63
C GLY A 311 5.89 -32.50 15.95
N PRO A 312 6.40 -33.75 15.67
CA PRO A 312 7.75 -33.94 15.17
C PRO A 312 8.01 -33.32 13.80
N ASP A 313 7.00 -33.24 12.92
CA ASP A 313 7.14 -32.61 11.61
C ASP A 313 7.28 -31.08 11.75
N LEU A 314 6.59 -30.47 12.71
CA LEU A 314 6.80 -29.06 13.06
C LEU A 314 8.20 -28.84 13.64
N ASP A 315 8.70 -29.75 14.47
CA ASP A 315 10.07 -29.66 15.01
C ASP A 315 11.13 -29.72 13.90
N ALA A 316 10.90 -30.47 12.83
CA ALA A 316 11.76 -30.47 11.65
C ALA A 316 11.76 -29.12 10.91
N PHE A 317 10.61 -28.47 10.78
CA PHE A 317 10.51 -27.11 10.27
C PHE A 317 11.27 -26.11 11.15
N VAL A 318 11.07 -26.18 12.47
CA VAL A 318 11.71 -25.31 13.46
C VAL A 318 13.22 -25.47 13.43
N ALA A 319 13.74 -26.71 13.36
CA ALA A 319 15.16 -26.97 13.30
C ALA A 319 15.81 -26.38 12.04
N ALA A 320 15.20 -26.57 10.86
CA ALA A 320 15.69 -26.01 9.61
C ALA A 320 15.59 -24.46 9.58
N ALA A 321 14.52 -23.90 10.11
CA ALA A 321 14.38 -22.45 10.25
C ALA A 321 15.42 -21.87 11.21
N ALA A 322 15.68 -22.52 12.35
CA ALA A 322 16.69 -22.09 13.32
C ALA A 322 18.10 -22.13 12.73
N GLU A 323 18.45 -23.19 12.00
CA GLU A 323 19.74 -23.32 11.29
C GLU A 323 19.91 -22.17 10.27
N ALA A 324 18.93 -21.98 9.39
CA ALA A 324 18.97 -20.94 8.37
C ALA A 324 19.03 -19.53 8.97
N LEU A 325 18.24 -19.28 10.04
CA LEU A 325 18.21 -17.97 10.69
C LEU A 325 19.51 -17.65 11.42
N SER A 326 20.13 -18.65 12.07
CA SER A 326 21.40 -18.48 12.77
C SER A 326 22.56 -18.08 11.83
N GLY A 327 22.44 -18.38 10.55
CA GLY A 327 23.38 -17.93 9.50
C GLY A 327 22.97 -16.61 8.82
N ALA A 328 21.80 -16.06 9.13
CA ALA A 328 21.29 -14.87 8.44
C ALA A 328 22.03 -13.60 8.89
N ALA A 329 22.69 -12.94 7.94
CA ALA A 329 23.34 -11.67 8.18
C ALA A 329 22.31 -10.53 8.28
N PRO A 330 22.44 -9.61 9.25
CA PRO A 330 21.53 -8.48 9.38
C PRO A 330 21.73 -7.50 8.23
N GLN A 331 20.59 -7.01 7.71
CA GLN A 331 20.55 -6.03 6.64
C GLN A 331 20.28 -4.62 7.22
N VAL A 332 20.57 -3.60 6.42
CA VAL A 332 20.32 -2.21 6.80
C VAL A 332 18.81 -1.95 6.88
N MET A 333 18.37 -1.37 7.99
CA MET A 333 16.99 -0.89 8.14
C MET A 333 16.88 0.55 7.65
N LEU A 334 15.70 0.92 7.17
CA LEU A 334 15.42 2.14 6.39
C LEU A 334 15.71 3.45 7.13
N THR A 335 15.54 3.47 8.43
CA THR A 335 15.80 4.65 9.26
C THR A 335 16.24 4.26 10.66
N PRO A 336 17.00 5.14 11.38
CA PRO A 336 17.31 4.90 12.79
C PRO A 336 16.07 4.67 13.65
N GLY A 337 14.99 5.43 13.42
CA GLY A 337 13.76 5.29 14.20
C GLY A 337 13.03 3.96 13.97
N ILE A 338 13.09 3.41 12.75
CA ILE A 338 12.54 2.06 12.45
C ILE A 338 13.42 0.99 13.13
N HIS A 339 14.73 1.11 13.07
CA HIS A 339 15.66 0.22 13.76
C HIS A 339 15.42 0.21 15.28
N ASP A 340 15.32 1.39 15.90
CA ASP A 340 15.07 1.50 17.34
C ASP A 340 13.71 0.88 17.74
N ALA A 341 12.69 1.05 16.91
CA ALA A 341 11.37 0.45 17.14
C ALA A 341 11.43 -1.08 16.99
N TYR A 342 12.17 -1.59 16.02
CA TYR A 342 12.40 -3.02 15.81
C TYR A 342 13.10 -3.66 17.02
N GLU A 343 14.22 -3.08 17.48
CA GLU A 343 14.97 -3.60 18.64
C GLU A 343 14.11 -3.62 19.91
N LYS A 344 13.30 -2.56 20.13
CA LYS A 344 12.34 -2.52 21.25
C LYS A 344 11.26 -3.60 21.15
N GLY A 345 10.72 -3.81 19.94
CA GLY A 345 9.70 -4.84 19.70
C GLY A 345 10.25 -6.24 19.92
N VAL A 346 11.45 -6.52 19.40
CA VAL A 346 12.14 -7.81 19.60
C VAL A 346 12.44 -8.06 21.07
N ALA A 347 12.93 -7.06 21.82
CA ALA A 347 13.22 -7.18 23.25
C ALA A 347 11.92 -7.41 24.05
N ALA A 348 10.80 -6.80 23.65
CA ALA A 348 9.49 -7.02 24.28
C ALA A 348 8.99 -8.45 24.06
N LEU A 349 9.14 -9.01 22.84
CA LEU A 349 8.80 -10.42 22.56
C LEU A 349 9.70 -11.39 23.34
N GLU A 350 11.01 -11.14 23.38
CA GLU A 350 11.98 -11.98 24.06
C GLU A 350 11.77 -12.05 25.58
N SER A 351 11.29 -10.95 26.17
CA SER A 351 10.99 -10.85 27.61
C SER A 351 9.57 -11.27 28.00
N ALA A 352 8.69 -11.56 27.03
CA ALA A 352 7.30 -11.90 27.31
C ALA A 352 7.21 -13.29 27.96
N GLU A 353 6.37 -13.40 29.01
CA GLU A 353 6.15 -14.66 29.72
C GLU A 353 5.53 -15.71 28.78
N GLY A 354 6.05 -16.94 28.81
CA GLY A 354 5.58 -18.04 27.96
C GLY A 354 6.09 -17.99 26.52
N VAL A 355 7.00 -17.07 26.21
CA VAL A 355 7.69 -16.98 24.90
C VAL A 355 9.09 -17.56 25.02
N THR A 356 9.49 -18.35 24.05
CA THR A 356 10.84 -18.91 23.94
C THR A 356 11.52 -18.42 22.66
N THR A 357 12.79 -18.06 22.76
CA THR A 357 13.60 -17.73 21.57
C THR A 357 14.03 -19.02 20.87
N ILE A 358 13.60 -19.21 19.61
CA ILE A 358 14.03 -20.32 18.77
C ILE A 358 15.44 -20.06 18.22
N ALA A 359 15.63 -18.90 17.59
CA ALA A 359 16.90 -18.51 16.99
C ALA A 359 17.02 -16.99 16.84
N ARG A 360 18.29 -16.53 16.78
CA ARG A 360 18.64 -15.15 16.41
C ARG A 360 19.63 -15.19 15.26
N GLY A 361 19.56 -14.19 14.37
CA GLY A 361 20.53 -14.00 13.30
C GLY A 361 21.94 -13.66 13.82
N THR A 362 22.90 -13.52 12.91
CA THR A 362 24.29 -13.17 13.26
C THR A 362 24.39 -11.72 13.72
N GLU A 363 25.45 -11.43 14.49
CA GLU A 363 25.85 -10.05 14.77
C GLU A 363 26.40 -9.39 13.51
N ALA A 364 26.22 -8.08 13.38
CA ALA A 364 26.85 -7.29 12.34
C ALA A 364 27.43 -6.01 12.87
N GLU A 365 28.51 -5.57 12.25
CA GLU A 365 29.07 -4.25 12.44
C GLU A 365 28.32 -3.23 11.59
N GLY A 366 28.23 -1.99 12.04
CA GLY A 366 27.65 -0.86 11.32
C GLY A 366 26.31 -0.39 11.86
N CYS A 367 25.79 0.69 11.24
CA CYS A 367 24.59 1.38 11.71
C CYS A 367 23.30 0.67 11.24
N ASN A 368 22.26 0.80 12.05
CA ASN A 368 20.88 0.46 11.70
C ASN A 368 20.68 -0.96 11.13
N ARG A 369 21.36 -1.97 11.70
CA ARG A 369 21.28 -3.35 11.24
C ARG A 369 20.46 -4.20 12.19
N GLY A 370 19.23 -4.52 11.78
CA GLY A 370 18.32 -5.36 12.55
C GLY A 370 18.72 -6.83 12.50
N LYS A 371 18.95 -7.44 13.67
CA LYS A 371 19.28 -8.85 13.85
C LYS A 371 18.00 -9.67 13.85
N ALA A 372 17.86 -10.62 12.90
CA ALA A 372 16.65 -11.43 12.79
C ALA A 372 16.32 -12.21 14.07
N ALA A 373 15.03 -12.43 14.32
CA ALA A 373 14.54 -13.10 15.53
C ALA A 373 13.35 -14.03 15.20
N PHE A 374 13.37 -15.23 15.79
CA PHE A 374 12.28 -16.18 15.70
C PHE A 374 11.94 -16.73 17.08
N PHE A 375 10.67 -16.60 17.46
CA PHE A 375 10.15 -16.95 18.77
C PHE A 375 9.10 -18.04 18.65
N ALA A 376 8.79 -18.72 19.77
CA ALA A 376 7.68 -19.65 19.86
C ALA A 376 6.90 -19.44 21.15
N THR A 377 5.60 -19.73 21.07
CA THR A 377 4.68 -19.78 22.20
C THR A 377 3.55 -20.78 21.90
N ASP A 378 2.68 -21.04 22.86
CA ASP A 378 1.42 -21.76 22.63
C ASP A 378 0.24 -20.81 22.38
N SER A 379 -0.88 -21.36 21.92
CA SER A 379 -2.07 -20.60 21.57
C SER A 379 -2.74 -19.96 22.80
N ALA A 380 -2.66 -20.55 23.98
CA ALA A 380 -3.23 -20.01 25.21
C ALA A 380 -2.45 -18.75 25.65
N THR A 381 -1.13 -18.82 25.66
CA THR A 381 -0.25 -17.67 25.93
C THR A 381 -0.44 -16.56 24.91
N PHE A 382 -0.50 -16.90 23.63
CA PHE A 382 -0.76 -15.92 22.57
C PHE A 382 -2.11 -15.20 22.77
N GLY A 383 -3.17 -15.96 23.06
CA GLY A 383 -4.50 -15.40 23.28
C GLY A 383 -4.62 -14.53 24.54
N ALA A 384 -3.77 -14.78 25.54
CA ALA A 384 -3.76 -14.03 26.80
C ALA A 384 -2.91 -12.73 26.73
N ASN A 385 -1.99 -12.62 25.80
CA ASN A 385 -1.04 -11.51 25.71
C ASN A 385 -1.15 -10.75 24.37
N PRO A 386 -1.88 -9.60 24.33
CA PRO A 386 -2.06 -8.81 23.11
C PRO A 386 -0.75 -8.34 22.46
N LEU A 387 0.34 -8.16 23.24
CA LEU A 387 1.65 -7.77 22.73
C LEU A 387 2.15 -8.72 21.63
N LEU A 388 1.85 -10.02 21.73
CA LEU A 388 2.31 -11.04 20.79
C LEU A 388 1.63 -10.95 19.40
N ALA A 389 0.50 -10.22 19.33
CA ALA A 389 -0.22 -9.94 18.10
C ALA A 389 0.13 -8.55 17.50
N GLU A 390 1.02 -7.77 18.13
CA GLU A 390 1.49 -6.51 17.59
C GLU A 390 2.56 -6.71 16.51
N GLU A 391 2.52 -5.88 15.47
CA GLU A 391 3.53 -5.91 14.41
C GLU A 391 4.89 -5.42 14.93
N VAL A 392 5.92 -6.24 14.78
CA VAL A 392 7.33 -5.85 14.92
C VAL A 392 7.92 -5.70 13.53
N PHE A 393 7.95 -4.46 13.01
CA PHE A 393 8.31 -4.16 11.63
C PHE A 393 9.80 -4.40 11.36
N GLY A 394 10.11 -5.61 10.85
CA GLY A 394 11.47 -6.11 10.62
C GLY A 394 11.49 -7.63 10.54
N SER A 395 12.69 -8.23 10.55
CA SER A 395 12.91 -9.68 10.45
C SER A 395 12.56 -10.40 11.76
N SER A 396 11.31 -10.32 12.21
CA SER A 396 10.82 -10.97 13.43
C SER A 396 9.53 -11.74 13.18
N SER A 397 9.42 -12.93 13.79
CA SER A 397 8.22 -13.78 13.69
C SER A 397 8.00 -14.58 14.97
N VAL A 398 6.73 -14.89 15.26
CA VAL A 398 6.30 -15.74 16.37
C VAL A 398 5.64 -16.99 15.81
N LEU A 399 6.06 -18.16 16.27
CA LEU A 399 5.41 -19.44 16.01
C LEU A 399 4.41 -19.75 17.12
N ILE A 400 3.18 -20.05 16.77
CA ILE A 400 2.17 -20.56 17.69
C ILE A 400 2.03 -22.06 17.50
N ARG A 401 2.30 -22.82 18.55
CA ARG A 401 2.08 -24.27 18.61
C ARG A 401 0.64 -24.52 19.10
N CYS A 402 -0.15 -25.21 18.28
CA CYS A 402 -1.55 -25.56 18.57
C CYS A 402 -1.68 -27.09 18.77
N SER A 403 -2.61 -27.50 19.62
CA SER A 403 -2.88 -28.92 19.90
C SER A 403 -3.86 -29.55 18.89
N SER A 404 -4.66 -28.73 18.21
CA SER A 404 -5.68 -29.17 17.27
C SER A 404 -5.96 -28.14 16.17
N ILE A 405 -6.58 -28.58 15.07
CA ILE A 405 -7.03 -27.68 14.01
C ILE A 405 -8.12 -26.71 14.50
N ASP A 406 -8.93 -27.11 15.48
CA ASP A 406 -9.93 -26.22 16.10
C ASP A 406 -9.25 -25.06 16.84
N GLU A 407 -8.13 -25.33 17.47
CA GLU A 407 -7.30 -24.30 18.12
C GLU A 407 -6.64 -23.36 17.11
N VAL A 408 -6.15 -23.89 15.97
CA VAL A 408 -5.67 -23.08 14.85
C VAL A 408 -6.77 -22.14 14.35
N ILE A 409 -7.99 -22.67 14.15
CA ILE A 409 -9.16 -21.89 13.71
C ILE A 409 -9.50 -20.81 14.74
N ALA A 410 -9.51 -21.15 16.04
CA ALA A 410 -9.81 -20.22 17.12
C ALA A 410 -8.75 -19.09 17.20
N THR A 411 -7.48 -19.44 17.08
CA THR A 411 -6.37 -18.48 17.05
C THR A 411 -6.54 -17.48 15.90
N ILE A 412 -6.81 -17.95 14.68
CA ILE A 412 -7.05 -17.09 13.51
C ILE A 412 -8.31 -16.23 13.71
N ALA A 413 -9.38 -16.80 14.26
CA ALA A 413 -10.62 -16.07 14.53
C ALA A 413 -10.42 -14.95 15.57
N GLY A 414 -9.46 -15.09 16.47
CA GLY A 414 -9.08 -14.08 17.46
C GLY A 414 -8.22 -12.94 16.91
N LEU A 415 -7.59 -13.10 15.75
CA LEU A 415 -6.76 -12.05 15.14
C LEU A 415 -7.61 -10.84 14.74
N GLU A 416 -7.01 -9.67 14.81
CA GLU A 416 -7.50 -8.46 14.12
C GLU A 416 -7.43 -8.66 12.58
N GLY A 417 -7.88 -7.66 11.80
CA GLY A 417 -7.75 -7.68 10.34
C GLY A 417 -6.29 -7.67 9.88
N GLN A 418 -5.97 -8.43 8.84
CA GLN A 418 -4.64 -8.62 8.28
C GLN A 418 -4.65 -8.34 6.77
N LEU A 419 -3.49 -8.04 6.18
CA LEU A 419 -3.36 -7.87 4.73
C LEU A 419 -3.43 -9.21 4.01
N THR A 420 -2.72 -10.22 4.51
CA THR A 420 -2.60 -11.52 3.84
C THR A 420 -2.57 -12.67 4.85
N ALA A 421 -3.00 -13.84 4.39
CA ALA A 421 -2.73 -15.11 5.05
C ALA A 421 -2.21 -16.14 4.04
N THR A 422 -1.35 -17.02 4.50
CA THR A 422 -0.79 -18.11 3.70
C THR A 422 -1.19 -19.45 4.30
N LEU A 423 -1.58 -20.41 3.45
CA LEU A 423 -1.71 -21.82 3.81
C LEU A 423 -0.59 -22.62 3.11
N GLN A 424 0.25 -23.28 3.87
CA GLN A 424 1.13 -24.32 3.35
C GLN A 424 0.38 -25.64 3.46
N LEU A 425 0.09 -26.27 2.33
CA LEU A 425 -0.80 -27.43 2.26
C LEU A 425 -0.39 -28.42 1.15
N THR A 426 -0.87 -29.63 1.26
CA THR A 426 -0.94 -30.66 0.20
C THR A 426 -2.39 -31.05 -0.04
N ASP A 427 -2.65 -31.95 -0.99
CA ASP A 427 -4.00 -32.49 -1.24
C ASP A 427 -4.59 -33.17 0.01
N ALA A 428 -3.72 -33.78 0.85
CA ALA A 428 -4.14 -34.42 2.10
C ALA A 428 -4.76 -33.43 3.11
N ASP A 429 -4.40 -32.16 3.02
CA ASP A 429 -4.86 -31.11 3.93
C ASP A 429 -6.19 -30.44 3.49
N SER A 430 -6.79 -30.89 2.38
CA SER A 430 -7.93 -30.23 1.74
C SER A 430 -9.14 -30.05 2.69
N ALA A 431 -9.38 -31.01 3.57
CA ALA A 431 -10.49 -30.95 4.52
C ALA A 431 -10.27 -29.84 5.57
N ASP A 432 -9.08 -29.74 6.12
CA ASP A 432 -8.72 -28.70 7.11
C ASP A 432 -8.62 -27.32 6.45
N ALA A 433 -8.05 -27.23 5.25
CA ALA A 433 -8.02 -26.00 4.47
C ALA A 433 -9.43 -25.48 4.17
N ALA A 434 -10.38 -26.35 3.83
CA ALA A 434 -11.79 -25.99 3.59
C ALA A 434 -12.46 -25.41 4.86
N ARG A 435 -12.06 -25.82 6.06
CA ARG A 435 -12.52 -25.24 7.34
C ARG A 435 -11.89 -23.89 7.63
N LEU A 436 -10.64 -23.69 7.24
CA LEU A 436 -9.87 -22.45 7.46
C LEU A 436 -10.28 -21.31 6.52
N LEU A 437 -10.55 -21.59 5.25
CA LEU A 437 -10.84 -20.58 4.23
C LEU A 437 -11.97 -19.61 4.62
N PRO A 438 -13.13 -20.03 5.17
CA PRO A 438 -14.19 -19.10 5.58
C PRO A 438 -13.77 -18.17 6.74
N VAL A 439 -12.88 -18.65 7.62
CA VAL A 439 -12.36 -17.83 8.73
C VAL A 439 -11.35 -16.82 8.21
N LEU A 440 -10.41 -17.25 7.37
CA LEU A 440 -9.42 -16.40 6.74
C LEU A 440 -10.06 -15.31 5.88
N SER A 441 -11.10 -15.64 5.10
CA SER A 441 -11.81 -14.67 4.25
C SER A 441 -12.42 -13.50 5.03
N ARG A 442 -12.69 -13.69 6.33
CA ARG A 442 -13.15 -12.59 7.20
C ARG A 442 -12.03 -11.78 7.82
N LYS A 443 -10.79 -12.25 7.73
CA LYS A 443 -9.63 -11.66 8.42
C LYS A 443 -8.62 -11.00 7.49
N VAL A 444 -8.59 -11.37 6.20
CA VAL A 444 -7.54 -10.91 5.28
C VAL A 444 -8.11 -10.44 3.95
N GLY A 445 -7.32 -9.61 3.26
CA GLY A 445 -7.63 -9.21 1.87
C GLY A 445 -7.11 -10.18 0.82
N ARG A 446 -6.04 -10.92 1.13
CA ARG A 446 -5.43 -11.89 0.21
C ARG A 446 -5.13 -13.21 0.91
N ILE A 447 -5.57 -14.33 0.30
CA ILE A 447 -5.23 -15.68 0.71
C ILE A 447 -4.35 -16.30 -0.38
N LEU A 448 -3.24 -16.88 0.01
CA LEU A 448 -2.34 -17.58 -0.91
C LEU A 448 -1.99 -18.98 -0.37
N THR A 449 -1.61 -19.88 -1.27
CA THR A 449 -1.22 -21.25 -0.91
C THR A 449 0.17 -21.55 -1.44
N ASN A 450 0.96 -22.29 -0.65
CA ASN A 450 2.28 -22.85 -1.00
C ASN A 450 3.33 -21.84 -1.47
N GLY A 451 3.09 -20.54 -1.28
CA GLY A 451 4.02 -19.44 -1.49
C GLY A 451 4.39 -18.76 -0.18
N TRP A 452 5.11 -17.64 -0.27
CA TRP A 452 5.40 -16.76 0.86
C TRP A 452 4.81 -15.37 0.59
N PRO A 453 4.32 -14.64 1.62
CA PRO A 453 3.48 -13.47 1.43
C PRO A 453 4.22 -12.21 0.96
N THR A 454 5.55 -12.15 1.04
CA THR A 454 6.37 -10.95 0.78
C THR A 454 6.30 -10.38 -0.63
N GLY A 455 5.79 -11.11 -1.61
CA GLY A 455 5.55 -10.62 -2.98
C GLY A 455 4.09 -10.20 -3.18
N VAL A 456 3.87 -9.03 -3.82
CA VAL A 456 2.54 -8.57 -4.23
C VAL A 456 2.59 -8.20 -5.71
N GLU A 457 1.92 -9.00 -6.55
CA GLU A 457 1.82 -8.76 -8.00
C GLU A 457 0.92 -7.57 -8.30
N VAL A 458 1.18 -6.83 -9.38
CA VAL A 458 0.34 -5.72 -9.82
C VAL A 458 -0.51 -6.18 -11.00
N THR A 459 -1.73 -6.60 -10.71
CA THR A 459 -2.68 -7.16 -11.69
C THR A 459 -4.11 -6.70 -11.42
N HIS A 460 -5.04 -7.00 -12.33
CA HIS A 460 -6.45 -6.62 -12.19
C HIS A 460 -7.13 -7.28 -10.98
N ALA A 461 -6.80 -8.54 -10.67
CA ALA A 461 -7.43 -9.30 -9.60
C ALA A 461 -6.75 -9.13 -8.22
N MET A 462 -5.64 -8.39 -8.14
CA MET A 462 -4.93 -8.24 -6.88
C MET A 462 -5.74 -7.42 -5.87
N VAL A 463 -5.81 -7.93 -4.66
CA VAL A 463 -6.26 -7.20 -3.48
C VAL A 463 -5.10 -7.12 -2.48
N HIS A 464 -4.63 -5.91 -2.24
CA HIS A 464 -3.72 -5.55 -1.17
C HIS A 464 -4.47 -4.61 -0.24
N GLY A 465 -5.11 -5.20 0.73
CA GLY A 465 -6.07 -4.58 1.63
C GLY A 465 -6.43 -5.56 2.74
N GLY A 466 -7.56 -5.36 3.39
CA GLY A 466 -8.06 -6.25 4.44
C GLY A 466 -8.90 -5.49 5.45
N PRO A 467 -9.52 -6.19 6.43
CA PRO A 467 -10.30 -5.54 7.46
C PRO A 467 -9.43 -4.67 8.39
N PHE A 468 -10.05 -3.72 9.06
CA PHE A 468 -9.36 -2.94 10.10
C PHE A 468 -8.75 -3.86 11.17
N PRO A 469 -7.51 -3.61 11.64
CA PRO A 469 -6.69 -2.40 11.45
C PRO A 469 -5.67 -2.48 10.32
N SER A 470 -5.63 -3.55 9.51
CA SER A 470 -4.67 -3.61 8.40
C SER A 470 -4.93 -2.53 7.35
N THR A 471 -6.20 -2.19 7.14
CA THR A 471 -6.59 -0.99 6.39
C THR A 471 -7.71 -0.22 7.07
N ALA A 472 -7.87 1.05 6.68
CA ALA A 472 -8.96 1.90 7.15
C ALA A 472 -10.33 1.54 6.54
N ASP A 473 -10.34 0.99 5.31
CA ASP A 473 -11.54 0.54 4.60
C ASP A 473 -11.34 -0.84 3.99
N GLY A 474 -11.92 -1.86 4.63
CA GLY A 474 -11.83 -3.26 4.19
C GLY A 474 -12.52 -3.58 2.85
N ARG A 475 -13.17 -2.62 2.21
CA ARG A 475 -13.78 -2.75 0.87
C ARG A 475 -12.85 -2.27 -0.24
N SER A 476 -11.69 -1.73 0.10
CA SER A 476 -10.75 -1.13 -0.84
C SER A 476 -9.45 -1.94 -0.93
N THR A 477 -8.64 -1.61 -1.92
CA THR A 477 -7.30 -2.15 -2.13
C THR A 477 -6.34 -1.03 -2.49
N SER A 478 -5.05 -1.14 -2.11
CA SER A 478 -4.00 -0.21 -2.52
C SER A 478 -3.24 -0.66 -3.78
N VAL A 479 -3.43 -1.91 -4.23
CA VAL A 479 -2.77 -2.48 -5.42
C VAL A 479 -3.82 -3.12 -6.34
N GLY A 480 -3.54 -3.12 -7.63
CA GLY A 480 -4.45 -3.60 -8.67
C GLY A 480 -5.39 -2.50 -9.18
N THR A 481 -6.14 -2.79 -10.24
CA THR A 481 -6.97 -1.77 -10.90
C THR A 481 -8.15 -1.30 -10.06
N LEU A 482 -8.64 -2.15 -9.13
CA LEU A 482 -9.67 -1.75 -8.16
C LEU A 482 -9.21 -0.62 -7.22
N ALA A 483 -7.90 -0.38 -7.08
CA ALA A 483 -7.38 0.73 -6.29
C ALA A 483 -7.91 2.10 -6.74
N MET A 484 -8.23 2.24 -8.02
CA MET A 484 -8.83 3.43 -8.61
C MET A 484 -10.19 3.78 -8.01
N MET A 485 -10.99 2.76 -7.63
CA MET A 485 -12.33 2.93 -7.08
C MET A 485 -12.38 3.74 -5.78
N ARG A 486 -11.26 3.81 -5.06
CA ARG A 486 -11.11 4.64 -3.85
C ARG A 486 -11.31 6.14 -4.13
N PHE A 487 -11.04 6.57 -5.35
CA PHE A 487 -11.07 7.98 -5.77
C PHE A 487 -12.19 8.28 -6.76
N LEU A 488 -13.18 7.38 -6.82
CA LEU A 488 -14.38 7.50 -7.65
C LEU A 488 -15.64 7.47 -6.79
N ARG A 489 -16.70 8.11 -7.27
CA ARG A 489 -18.05 8.03 -6.70
C ARG A 489 -19.09 7.94 -7.80
N PRO A 490 -20.17 7.17 -7.61
CA PRO A 490 -21.25 7.08 -8.58
C PRO A 490 -22.12 8.35 -8.57
N VAL A 491 -22.58 8.73 -9.76
CA VAL A 491 -23.61 9.77 -9.96
C VAL A 491 -24.68 9.22 -10.88
N CYS A 492 -25.95 9.36 -10.47
CA CYS A 492 -27.11 8.96 -11.26
C CYS A 492 -27.76 10.19 -11.91
N TYR A 493 -28.06 10.08 -13.19
CA TYR A 493 -28.78 11.06 -14.01
C TYR A 493 -30.19 10.51 -14.29
N GLN A 494 -31.23 11.21 -13.85
CA GLN A 494 -32.60 10.82 -14.07
C GLN A 494 -33.29 11.77 -15.05
N ASP A 495 -33.82 11.23 -16.15
CA ASP A 495 -34.53 11.96 -17.21
C ASP A 495 -33.75 13.17 -17.78
N VAL A 496 -32.40 13.09 -17.73
CA VAL A 496 -31.51 14.13 -18.27
C VAL A 496 -31.43 13.98 -19.79
N PRO A 497 -31.63 15.08 -20.56
CA PRO A 497 -31.50 15.05 -22.01
C PRO A 497 -30.14 14.50 -22.47
N ASP A 498 -30.15 13.65 -23.49
CA ASP A 498 -28.97 12.93 -23.98
C ASP A 498 -27.77 13.86 -24.24
N ALA A 499 -28.00 15.03 -24.83
CA ALA A 499 -26.95 16.02 -25.13
C ALA A 499 -26.25 16.62 -23.89
N LEU A 500 -26.84 16.48 -22.69
CA LEU A 500 -26.29 17.00 -21.43
C LEU A 500 -25.61 15.90 -20.61
N LEU A 501 -25.72 14.66 -21.02
CA LEU A 501 -25.10 13.52 -20.34
C LEU A 501 -23.60 13.46 -20.60
N PRO A 502 -22.80 12.91 -19.66
CA PRO A 502 -21.43 12.50 -19.94
C PRO A 502 -21.38 11.60 -21.18
N ALA A 503 -20.32 11.72 -21.98
CA ALA A 503 -20.18 11.01 -23.26
C ALA A 503 -20.40 9.49 -23.11
N ALA A 504 -19.95 8.88 -22.02
CA ALA A 504 -20.13 7.46 -21.74
C ALA A 504 -21.59 7.02 -21.55
N LEU A 505 -22.51 7.96 -21.28
CA LEU A 505 -23.93 7.70 -21.07
C LEU A 505 -24.83 8.13 -22.25
N GLN A 506 -24.25 8.76 -23.29
CA GLN A 506 -25.00 9.20 -24.47
C GLN A 506 -25.36 8.02 -25.38
N ALA A 507 -26.49 8.12 -26.06
CA ALA A 507 -27.04 7.04 -26.91
C ALA A 507 -26.08 6.55 -28.03
N VAL A 508 -25.22 7.43 -28.55
CA VAL A 508 -24.22 7.08 -29.58
C VAL A 508 -23.04 6.26 -29.02
N SER A 509 -22.84 6.28 -27.72
CA SER A 509 -21.74 5.54 -27.05
C SER A 509 -22.00 4.04 -26.87
N TYR A 510 -23.22 3.56 -27.13
CA TYR A 510 -23.63 2.16 -26.92
C TYR A 510 -22.85 1.12 -27.70
N THR A 511 -22.14 1.47 -28.74
CA THR A 511 -21.43 0.51 -29.59
C THR A 511 -20.16 -0.07 -28.96
N HIS A 512 -19.70 0.44 -27.81
CA HIS A 512 -18.45 0.02 -27.15
C HIS A 512 -18.59 -0.38 -25.69
N LEU A 513 -19.75 -0.15 -25.05
CA LEU A 513 -20.02 -0.62 -23.69
C LEU A 513 -20.80 -1.94 -23.76
N ARG A 514 -20.33 -2.96 -23.03
CA ARG A 514 -21.10 -4.20 -22.85
C ARG A 514 -22.40 -3.84 -22.14
N ALA A 515 -23.50 -3.81 -22.86
CA ALA A 515 -24.83 -3.78 -22.27
C ALA A 515 -24.99 -5.05 -21.41
N HIS A 516 -25.07 -4.92 -20.10
CA HIS A 516 -25.64 -5.97 -19.28
C HIS A 516 -27.15 -5.94 -19.52
N GLU A 517 -27.60 -6.64 -20.56
CA GLU A 517 -29.00 -6.99 -20.68
C GLU A 517 -29.29 -7.97 -19.54
N THR A 518 -30.04 -7.53 -18.54
CA THR A 518 -30.67 -8.45 -17.59
C THR A 518 -31.69 -9.24 -18.37
N PRO A 519 -31.61 -10.59 -18.41
CA PRO A 519 -32.70 -11.41 -18.98
C PRO A 519 -33.98 -11.11 -18.16
N GLU A 520 -35.08 -10.93 -18.88
CA GLU A 520 -36.43 -10.82 -18.32
C GLU A 520 -36.84 -12.06 -17.50
#